data_1c7be9f43a3754ceda4ef2aabace06e0
#
_entry.id   1c7be9f43a3754ceda4ef2aabace06e0
#
_cell.length_a   1.000
_cell.length_b   1.000
_cell.length_c   1.000
_cell.angle_alpha   90.00
_cell.angle_beta   90.00
_cell.angle_gamma   90.00
#
_symmetry.space_group_name_H-M   'P 1'
#
loop_
_entity.id
_entity.type
_entity.pdbx_description
1 polymer ?
#
loop_
_entity_poly.entity_id
_entity_poly.type
_entity_poly.pdbx_seq_one_letter_code
_entity_poly.pdbx_strand_id
1 'polypeptide(L)' 'MKHSILISGAAQGIGAEIARVFYQRGYKVGIYDINESLAQNLAQELGPNACAGYLDVSDYSQWQHILKEFTDWAGA' A
#
# COMPACT_ATOMS: atom_id res chain seq x y z
N MET A 1 11.60 15.15 -6.27
CA MET A 1 11.59 14.38 -5.01
C MET A 1 10.49 13.31 -5.06
N LYS A 2 10.83 12.09 -4.68
CA LYS A 2 9.84 11.01 -4.68
C LYS A 2 9.13 10.96 -3.34
N HIS A 3 7.82 10.83 -3.39
CA HIS A 3 7.01 10.67 -2.20
C HIS A 3 6.44 9.26 -2.15
N SER A 4 6.25 8.75 -0.96
CA SER A 4 5.65 7.43 -0.77
C SER A 4 4.60 7.48 0.34
N ILE A 5 3.62 6.61 0.23
CA ILE A 5 2.56 6.49 1.23
C ILE A 5 2.17 5.02 1.38
N LEU A 6 2.00 4.60 2.61
CA LEU A 6 1.49 3.26 2.92
C LEU A 6 0.09 3.42 3.50
N ILE A 7 -0.86 2.68 2.97
CA ILE A 7 -2.25 2.78 3.38
C ILE A 7 -2.72 1.40 3.83
N SER A 8 -3.20 1.31 5.06
CA SER A 8 -3.83 0.10 5.57
C SER A 8 -5.33 0.16 5.29
N GLY A 9 -5.96 -1.00 5.14
CA GLY A 9 -7.37 -1.06 4.78
C GLY A 9 -7.63 -0.47 3.41
N ALA A 10 -6.67 -0.60 2.49
CA ALA A 10 -6.69 0.13 1.23
C ALA A 10 -7.25 -0.67 0.05
N ALA A 11 -7.71 -1.92 0.30
CA ALA A 11 -8.16 -2.77 -0.80
C ALA A 11 -9.52 -2.37 -1.36
N GLN A 12 -10.31 -1.63 -0.61
CA GLN A 12 -11.64 -1.22 -1.05
C GLN A 12 -12.08 0.01 -0.27
N GLY A 13 -13.19 0.62 -0.72
CA GLY A 13 -13.79 1.76 -0.04
C GLY A 13 -12.93 3.00 -0.06
N ILE A 14 -12.94 3.72 1.06
CA ILE A 14 -12.23 4.99 1.20
C ILE A 14 -10.73 4.80 1.02
N GLY A 15 -10.17 3.73 1.59
CA GLY A 15 -8.75 3.46 1.46
C GLY A 15 -8.32 3.28 0.01
N ALA A 16 -9.12 2.59 -0.79
CA ALA A 16 -8.82 2.40 -2.21
C ALA A 16 -8.86 3.73 -2.96
N GLU A 17 -9.83 4.59 -2.64
CA GLU A 17 -9.91 5.91 -3.26
C GLU A 17 -8.69 6.78 -2.93
N ILE A 18 -8.26 6.75 -1.68
CA ILE A 18 -7.05 7.47 -1.27
C ILE A 18 -5.84 6.96 -2.05
N ALA A 19 -5.72 5.64 -2.20
CA ALA A 19 -4.62 5.04 -2.95
C ALA A 19 -4.60 5.54 -4.39
N ARG A 20 -5.74 5.60 -5.04
CA ARG A 20 -5.84 6.09 -6.42
C ARG A 20 -5.42 7.55 -6.54
N VAL A 21 -5.86 8.38 -5.60
CA VAL A 21 -5.52 9.81 -5.62
C VAL A 21 -4.01 10.01 -5.50
N PHE A 22 -3.38 9.34 -4.54
CA PHE A 22 -1.94 9.52 -4.34
C PHE A 22 -1.14 8.91 -5.49
N TYR A 23 -1.60 7.80 -6.04
CA TYR A 23 -0.94 7.23 -7.21
C TYR A 23 -0.93 8.23 -8.38
N GLN A 24 -2.06 8.88 -8.62
CA GLN A 24 -2.17 9.87 -9.69
C GLN A 24 -1.28 11.08 -9.47
N ARG A 25 -0.95 11.36 -8.23
CA ARG A 25 -0.06 12.46 -7.88
C ARG A 25 1.42 12.10 -7.96
N GLY A 26 1.73 10.90 -8.42
CA GLY A 26 3.11 10.47 -8.59
C GLY A 26 3.75 9.83 -7.37
N TYR A 27 2.96 9.51 -6.35
CA TYR A 27 3.47 8.82 -5.17
C TYR A 27 3.73 7.34 -5.47
N LYS A 28 4.69 6.77 -4.76
CA LYS A 28 4.75 5.31 -4.62
C LYS A 28 3.78 4.91 -3.52
N VAL A 29 2.89 3.98 -3.82
CA VAL A 29 1.77 3.66 -2.95
C VAL A 29 1.85 2.20 -2.50
N GLY A 30 1.84 1.99 -1.19
CA GLY A 30 1.73 0.67 -0.60
C GLY A 30 0.29 0.41 -0.20
N ILE A 31 -0.28 -0.67 -0.71
CA ILE A 31 -1.67 -1.03 -0.49
C ILE A 31 -1.70 -2.29 0.38
N TYR A 32 -2.08 -2.13 1.63
CA TYR A 32 -2.04 -3.23 2.58
C TYR A 32 -3.41 -3.45 3.19
N ASP A 33 -3.81 -4.70 3.26
CA ASP A 33 -5.14 -5.05 3.72
C ASP A 33 -5.13 -6.48 4.22
N ILE A 34 -6.06 -6.79 5.10
CA ILE A 34 -6.27 -8.16 5.53
C ILE A 34 -6.75 -9.04 4.36
N ASN A 35 -7.39 -8.43 3.38
CA ASN A 35 -7.76 -9.10 2.13
C ASN A 35 -6.66 -8.86 1.09
N GLU A 36 -5.65 -9.72 1.13
CA GLU A 36 -4.48 -9.55 0.28
C GLU A 36 -4.82 -9.65 -1.21
N SER A 37 -5.76 -10.50 -1.59
CA SER A 37 -6.13 -10.66 -3.00
C SER A 37 -6.66 -9.36 -3.58
N LEU A 38 -7.54 -8.67 -2.85
CA LEU A 38 -8.06 -7.39 -3.30
C LEU A 38 -6.95 -6.33 -3.36
N ALA A 39 -6.04 -6.34 -2.39
CA ALA A 39 -4.92 -5.41 -2.39
C ALA A 39 -4.04 -5.62 -3.62
N GLN A 40 -3.73 -6.86 -3.95
CA GLN A 40 -2.92 -7.17 -5.13
C GLN A 40 -3.63 -6.74 -6.41
N ASN A 41 -4.94 -6.97 -6.49
CA ASN A 41 -5.70 -6.57 -7.68
C ASN A 41 -5.66 -5.05 -7.87
N LEU A 42 -5.80 -4.29 -6.80
CA LEU A 42 -5.74 -2.83 -6.89
C LEU A 42 -4.35 -2.35 -7.30
N ALA A 43 -3.31 -2.96 -6.75
CA ALA A 43 -1.94 -2.60 -7.13
C ALA A 43 -1.69 -2.85 -8.61
N GLN A 44 -2.18 -3.96 -9.15
CA GLN A 44 -2.06 -4.26 -10.57
C GLN A 44 -2.83 -3.24 -11.42
N GLU A 45 -4.01 -2.87 -10.97
CA GLU A 45 -4.82 -1.87 -11.66
C GLU A 45 -4.10 -0.52 -11.73
N LEU A 46 -3.45 -0.12 -10.64
CA LEU A 46 -2.76 1.17 -10.58
C LEU A 46 -1.49 1.20 -11.41
N GLY A 47 -0.60 0.23 -11.24
CA GLY A 47 0.60 0.19 -12.05
C GLY A 47 1.89 0.01 -11.23
N PRO A 48 3.06 0.27 -11.86
CA PRO A 48 4.36 -0.11 -11.28
C PRO A 48 4.77 0.66 -10.01
N ASN A 49 4.16 1.80 -9.75
CA ASN A 49 4.46 2.55 -8.53
C ASN A 49 3.54 2.17 -7.37
N ALA A 50 2.86 1.03 -7.47
CA ALA A 50 2.06 0.49 -6.39
C ALA A 50 2.56 -0.89 -6.01
N CYS A 51 2.55 -1.19 -4.72
CA CYS A 51 2.80 -2.54 -4.23
C CYS A 51 1.68 -2.91 -3.25
N ALA A 52 1.56 -4.19 -2.96
CA ALA A 52 0.49 -4.65 -2.09
C ALA A 52 0.94 -5.80 -1.22
N GLY A 53 0.25 -5.98 -0.11
CA GLY A 53 0.53 -7.10 0.76
C GLY A 53 -0.52 -7.27 1.83
N TYR A 54 -0.36 -8.31 2.61
CA TYR A 54 -1.23 -8.61 3.74
C TYR A 54 -0.79 -7.80 4.95
N LEU A 55 -1.74 -7.20 5.63
CA LEU A 55 -1.48 -6.55 6.91
C LEU A 55 -2.72 -6.59 7.78
N ASP A 56 -2.58 -7.20 8.94
CA ASP A 56 -3.58 -7.14 10.00
C ASP A 56 -3.12 -6.05 10.98
N VAL A 57 -3.82 -4.93 11.01
CA VAL A 57 -3.42 -3.77 11.82
C VAL A 57 -3.45 -4.06 13.32
N SER A 58 -4.10 -5.14 13.75
CA SER A 58 -4.10 -5.54 15.14
C SER A 58 -2.83 -6.28 15.55
N ASP A 59 -2.00 -6.68 14.58
CA ASP A 59 -0.76 -7.42 14.85
C ASP A 59 0.43 -6.46 14.78
N TYR A 60 0.91 -6.06 15.95
CA TYR A 60 1.99 -5.08 16.05
C TYR A 60 3.29 -5.57 15.41
N SER A 61 3.60 -6.85 15.52
CA SER A 61 4.85 -7.37 14.94
C SER A 61 4.83 -7.32 13.42
N GLN A 62 3.67 -7.49 12.80
CA GLN A 62 3.54 -7.36 11.35
C GLN A 62 3.79 -5.93 10.89
N TRP A 63 3.35 -4.95 11.68
CA TRP A 63 3.56 -3.55 11.34
C TRP A 63 5.03 -3.23 11.12
N GLN A 64 5.89 -3.67 12.04
CA GLN A 64 7.33 -3.41 11.93
C GLN A 64 7.92 -4.03 10.67
N HIS A 65 7.53 -5.26 10.38
CA HIS A 65 8.01 -5.97 9.21
C HIS A 65 7.55 -5.29 7.92
N ILE A 66 6.27 -4.93 7.87
CA ILE A 66 5.68 -4.30 6.68
C ILE A 66 6.28 -2.90 6.46
N LEU A 67 6.48 -2.12 7.51
CA LEU A 67 7.09 -0.80 7.36
C LEU A 67 8.49 -0.89 6.77
N LYS A 68 9.28 -1.86 7.22
CA LYS A 68 10.61 -2.06 6.66
C LYS A 68 10.54 -2.48 5.21
N GLU A 69 9.69 -3.44 4.88
CA GLU A 69 9.52 -3.92 3.53
C GLU A 69 9.08 -2.80 2.59
N PHE A 70 8.10 -2.02 3.03
CA PHE A 70 7.61 -0.90 2.24
C PHE A 70 8.68 0.17 2.03
N THR A 71 9.41 0.52 3.10
CA THR A 71 10.46 1.53 3.02
C THR A 71 11.56 1.10 2.06
N ASP A 72 11.96 -0.16 2.12
CA ASP A 72 12.98 -0.70 1.21
C ASP A 72 12.50 -0.62 -0.24
N TRP A 73 11.26 -1.00 -0.49
CA TRP A 73 10.69 -0.95 -1.84
C TRP A 73 10.56 0.49 -2.35
N ALA A 74 10.11 1.39 -1.50
CA ALA A 74 9.88 2.79 -1.90
C ALA A 74 11.18 3.56 -2.10
N GLY A 75 12.27 3.08 -1.54
CA GLY A 75 13.57 3.76 -1.65
C GLY A 75 13.70 4.94 -0.72
N ALA A 76 12.94 4.93 0.36
CA ALA A 76 12.96 6.02 1.33
C ALA A 76 13.99 5.79 2.40
#